data_3ab146e324c4fa1447d99c66f819ae4b
#
_entry.id   3ab146e324c4fa1447d99c66f819ae4b
#
_cell.length_a   1.000
_cell.length_b   1.000
_cell.length_c   1.000
_cell.angle_alpha   90.00
_cell.angle_beta   90.00
_cell.angle_gamma   90.00
#
_symmetry.space_group_name_H-M   'P 1'
#
loop_
_entity.id
_entity.type
_entity.pdbx_description
1 polymer ?
#
loop_
_entity_poly.entity_id
_entity_poly.type
_entity_poly.pdbx_seq_one_letter_code
_entity_poly.pdbx_strand_id
1 'polypeptide(L)'
;MKLADLGAHRPAADPHADANTRTPAKARRPARILVVDDEAHVRSMIGATLERQGYDVQMATCGREAFETLERNAFDLVLTDIVMQDGNGIALLERVHAQQPHLPVVMVTAIHDISVAIDSMRRGAYDYLLKPFEREHLVGTVQRALEHRQALQESHSYQQNLEQVVRARTEMLRQAMEDLEHSYDVTLEALGDALDLKDSETEGHSKRVTAYTIALARAIGITPAEIKVIARGAFLHDIGKMAIPDEILRKPGKLTSEEQEVMRDHCTRGYHMLRKIPFLSEAAEIVFSHQEHYDGGGYPSRLQGGEIPIGARIFAVADTLDAITSDRPYRKARSFDAARAEILRCSGTQFDPAVVEVFLKIPNELWHELRSEITGQNRRFSTFDIAHTPVPPGR
;
A
#
# COMPACT_ATOMS: atom_id res chain seq x y z
N MET A 1 -55.01 -6.41 18.46
CA MET A 1 -55.11 -7.77 17.88
C MET A 1 -53.72 -8.12 17.31
N LYS A 2 -53.08 -9.10 17.94
CA LYS A 2 -51.86 -9.88 17.54
C LYS A 2 -50.59 -9.16 17.03
N LEU A 3 -49.65 -8.96 17.93
CA LEU A 3 -48.21 -9.04 17.76
C LEU A 3 -47.78 -10.49 17.48
N ALA A 4 -46.97 -10.73 16.47
CA ALA A 4 -46.03 -11.84 16.20
C ALA A 4 -45.41 -11.56 14.81
N ASP A 5 -44.14 -11.36 14.64
CA ASP A 5 -43.01 -12.24 14.66
C ASP A 5 -41.71 -11.43 14.60
N LEU A 6 -40.96 -11.43 15.65
CA LEU A 6 -39.56 -11.00 15.65
C LEU A 6 -38.71 -12.22 15.26
N GLY A 7 -38.23 -12.24 14.03
CA GLY A 7 -37.33 -13.25 13.50
C GLY A 7 -36.00 -13.28 14.26
N ALA A 8 -35.67 -14.48 14.75
CA ALA A 8 -34.48 -14.78 15.52
C ALA A 8 -33.21 -14.49 14.72
N HIS A 9 -32.33 -13.65 15.28
CA HIS A 9 -30.95 -13.54 14.86
C HIS A 9 -30.23 -14.88 15.06
N ARG A 10 -29.82 -15.51 13.95
CA ARG A 10 -28.81 -16.58 13.97
C ARG A 10 -27.46 -15.94 14.34
N PRO A 11 -26.73 -16.49 15.31
CA PRO A 11 -25.35 -16.04 15.55
C PRO A 11 -24.48 -16.41 14.35
N ALA A 12 -23.62 -15.46 13.94
CA ALA A 12 -22.62 -15.65 12.92
C ALA A 12 -21.69 -16.81 13.34
N ALA A 13 -21.46 -17.73 12.41
CA ALA A 13 -20.55 -18.85 12.60
C ALA A 13 -19.13 -18.33 12.89
N ASP A 14 -18.53 -18.85 13.95
CA ASP A 14 -17.15 -18.59 14.37
C ASP A 14 -16.17 -19.10 13.29
N PRO A 15 -15.33 -18.26 12.66
CA PRO A 15 -14.41 -18.69 11.62
C PRO A 15 -13.20 -19.49 12.15
N HIS A 16 -13.14 -19.81 13.45
CA HIS A 16 -12.05 -20.55 14.07
C HIS A 16 -12.39 -22.00 14.47
N ALA A 17 -13.58 -22.48 14.24
CA ALA A 17 -13.93 -23.89 14.45
C ALA A 17 -13.63 -24.68 13.16
N ASP A 18 -12.67 -25.59 13.23
CA ASP A 18 -12.24 -26.63 12.28
C ASP A 18 -10.88 -26.43 11.57
N ALA A 19 -9.84 -26.17 12.36
CA ALA A 19 -8.46 -26.35 11.90
C ALA A 19 -7.90 -27.75 12.21
N ASN A 20 -8.72 -28.77 12.42
CA ASN A 20 -8.26 -30.13 12.74
C ASN A 20 -8.89 -31.25 11.88
N THR A 21 -9.27 -30.96 10.66
CA THR A 21 -9.50 -31.99 9.66
C THR A 21 -8.15 -32.41 9.08
N ARG A 22 -7.56 -33.46 9.66
CA ARG A 22 -6.48 -34.24 9.01
C ARG A 22 -7.00 -34.61 7.61
N THR A 23 -6.52 -33.90 6.60
CA THR A 23 -6.69 -34.30 5.21
C THR A 23 -6.22 -35.75 5.08
N PRO A 24 -7.01 -36.69 4.52
CA PRO A 24 -6.58 -38.08 4.34
C PRO A 24 -5.29 -38.06 3.54
N ALA A 25 -4.26 -38.73 4.06
CA ALA A 25 -2.97 -38.86 3.42
C ALA A 25 -3.19 -39.37 1.98
N LYS A 26 -2.96 -38.46 1.00
CA LYS A 26 -2.89 -38.84 -0.41
C LYS A 26 -1.93 -40.03 -0.47
N ALA A 27 -2.34 -41.19 -1.04
CA ALA A 27 -1.50 -42.33 -1.21
C ALA A 27 -0.17 -41.89 -1.85
N ARG A 28 0.88 -41.83 -1.03
CA ARG A 28 2.19 -41.34 -1.49
C ARG A 28 2.73 -42.36 -2.48
N ARG A 29 3.14 -41.89 -3.67
CA ARG A 29 3.92 -42.73 -4.57
C ARG A 29 5.17 -43.25 -3.84
N PRO A 30 5.65 -44.49 -4.12
CA PRO A 30 6.95 -44.93 -3.61
C PRO A 30 8.04 -43.89 -3.93
N ALA A 31 8.91 -43.64 -2.95
CA ALA A 31 10.04 -42.76 -3.22
C ALA A 31 10.98 -43.43 -4.23
N ARG A 32 11.43 -42.63 -5.23
CA ARG A 32 12.30 -43.13 -6.31
C ARG A 32 13.75 -42.88 -5.96
N ILE A 33 14.54 -43.94 -5.99
CA ILE A 33 15.96 -43.92 -5.59
C ILE A 33 16.80 -44.36 -6.79
N LEU A 34 17.82 -43.54 -7.13
CA LEU A 34 18.82 -43.93 -8.11
C LEU A 34 20.03 -44.49 -7.38
N VAL A 35 20.41 -45.73 -7.73
CA VAL A 35 21.60 -46.43 -7.20
C VAL A 35 22.66 -46.51 -8.29
N VAL A 36 23.84 -45.93 -8.02
CA VAL A 36 24.96 -45.83 -8.98
C VAL A 36 26.20 -46.53 -8.38
N ASP A 37 26.62 -47.59 -8.99
CA ASP A 37 27.79 -48.35 -8.57
C ASP A 37 28.27 -49.21 -9.75
N ASP A 38 29.55 -49.28 -10.04
CA ASP A 38 30.07 -50.08 -11.15
C ASP A 38 30.13 -51.60 -10.81
N GLU A 39 30.21 -51.93 -9.51
CA GLU A 39 30.13 -53.29 -9.01
C GLU A 39 28.71 -53.84 -9.08
N ALA A 40 28.42 -54.76 -10.04
CA ALA A 40 27.10 -55.32 -10.24
C ALA A 40 26.50 -56.01 -8.98
N HIS A 41 27.37 -56.65 -8.17
CA HIS A 41 26.94 -57.31 -6.92
C HIS A 41 26.46 -56.31 -5.86
N VAL A 42 27.23 -55.24 -5.62
CA VAL A 42 26.90 -54.17 -4.66
C VAL A 42 25.63 -53.45 -5.09
N ARG A 43 25.55 -53.05 -6.35
CA ARG A 43 24.41 -52.39 -6.95
C ARG A 43 23.11 -53.20 -6.80
N SER A 44 23.19 -54.53 -7.11
CA SER A 44 22.04 -55.42 -6.97
C SER A 44 21.63 -55.62 -5.53
N MET A 45 22.59 -55.75 -4.59
CA MET A 45 22.34 -55.91 -3.16
C MET A 45 21.64 -54.65 -2.59
N ILE A 46 22.12 -53.46 -2.91
CA ILE A 46 21.49 -52.20 -2.48
C ILE A 46 20.08 -52.12 -3.05
N GLY A 47 19.91 -52.34 -4.37
CA GLY A 47 18.62 -52.28 -5.04
C GLY A 47 17.60 -53.24 -4.43
N ALA A 48 17.93 -54.52 -4.31
CA ALA A 48 17.03 -55.53 -3.71
C ALA A 48 16.69 -55.23 -2.25
N THR A 49 17.60 -54.58 -1.49
CA THR A 49 17.33 -54.18 -0.12
C THR A 49 16.32 -53.07 -0.06
N LEU A 50 16.43 -52.06 -0.91
CA LEU A 50 15.54 -50.87 -0.95
C LEU A 50 14.17 -51.23 -1.56
N GLU A 51 14.12 -52.05 -2.60
CA GLU A 51 12.87 -52.55 -3.18
C GLU A 51 12.02 -53.32 -2.15
N ARG A 52 12.65 -54.16 -1.29
CA ARG A 52 11.96 -54.84 -0.17
C ARG A 52 11.39 -53.85 0.88
N GLN A 53 11.89 -52.65 0.95
CA GLN A 53 11.33 -51.54 1.79
C GLN A 53 10.23 -50.76 1.09
N GLY A 54 9.89 -51.11 -0.16
CA GLY A 54 8.82 -50.48 -0.94
C GLY A 54 9.26 -49.23 -1.71
N TYR A 55 10.57 -49.01 -1.88
CA TYR A 55 11.09 -47.95 -2.73
C TYR A 55 11.08 -48.35 -4.23
N ASP A 56 10.90 -47.38 -5.11
CA ASP A 56 11.09 -47.57 -6.56
C ASP A 56 12.57 -47.32 -6.89
N VAL A 57 13.31 -48.38 -7.26
CA VAL A 57 14.75 -48.31 -7.45
C VAL A 57 15.12 -48.36 -8.93
N GLN A 58 15.89 -47.39 -9.40
CA GLN A 58 16.52 -47.45 -10.68
C GLN A 58 18.06 -47.57 -10.49
N MET A 59 18.72 -48.32 -11.35
CA MET A 59 20.14 -48.61 -11.24
C MET A 59 20.90 -48.02 -12.41
N ALA A 60 22.11 -47.51 -12.18
CA ALA A 60 23.06 -47.06 -13.19
C ALA A 60 24.44 -47.63 -12.89
N THR A 61 25.23 -47.91 -13.93
CA THR A 61 26.54 -48.53 -13.85
C THR A 61 27.67 -47.52 -13.75
N CYS A 62 27.42 -46.27 -14.07
CA CYS A 62 28.42 -45.19 -14.04
C CYS A 62 27.79 -43.82 -13.89
N GLY A 63 28.59 -42.79 -13.60
CA GLY A 63 28.12 -41.44 -13.43
C GLY A 63 27.46 -40.81 -14.68
N ARG A 64 27.88 -41.19 -15.87
CA ARG A 64 27.28 -40.71 -17.12
C ARG A 64 25.87 -41.27 -17.30
N GLU A 65 25.67 -42.56 -17.14
CA GLU A 65 24.35 -43.19 -17.22
C GLU A 65 23.40 -42.67 -16.13
N ALA A 66 23.94 -42.47 -14.92
CA ALA A 66 23.20 -41.84 -13.83
C ALA A 66 22.70 -40.45 -14.19
N PHE A 67 23.54 -39.61 -14.80
CA PHE A 67 23.19 -38.27 -15.19
C PHE A 67 22.11 -38.26 -16.31
N GLU A 68 22.27 -39.06 -17.36
CA GLU A 68 21.24 -39.20 -18.41
C GLU A 68 19.90 -39.67 -17.85
N THR A 69 19.95 -40.52 -16.82
CA THR A 69 18.76 -41.02 -16.10
C THR A 69 18.08 -39.92 -15.29
N LEU A 70 18.87 -39.07 -14.62
CA LEU A 70 18.40 -37.94 -13.85
C LEU A 70 17.78 -36.84 -14.73
N GLU A 71 18.26 -36.65 -15.95
CA GLU A 71 17.67 -35.71 -16.92
C GLU A 71 16.28 -36.12 -17.39
N ARG A 72 16.05 -37.47 -17.49
CA ARG A 72 14.78 -38.03 -18.00
C ARG A 72 13.76 -38.30 -16.91
N ASN A 73 14.20 -38.52 -15.70
CA ASN A 73 13.36 -38.95 -14.59
C ASN A 73 13.63 -38.17 -13.32
N ALA A 74 12.57 -37.93 -12.55
CA ALA A 74 12.68 -37.34 -11.21
C ALA A 74 12.97 -38.43 -10.17
N PHE A 75 13.93 -38.19 -9.29
CA PHE A 75 14.29 -39.03 -8.17
C PHE A 75 14.16 -38.28 -6.84
N ASP A 76 14.06 -39.08 -5.77
CA ASP A 76 13.93 -38.57 -4.41
C ASP A 76 15.23 -38.71 -3.61
N LEU A 77 16.15 -39.55 -4.07
CA LEU A 77 17.48 -39.79 -3.49
C LEU A 77 18.43 -40.38 -4.55
N VAL A 78 19.70 -40.05 -4.46
CA VAL A 78 20.77 -40.70 -5.20
C VAL A 78 21.73 -41.36 -4.21
N LEU A 79 22.02 -42.64 -4.43
CA LEU A 79 23.12 -43.36 -3.79
C LEU A 79 24.19 -43.59 -4.84
N THR A 80 25.42 -43.14 -4.61
CA THR A 80 26.50 -43.30 -5.59
C THR A 80 27.79 -43.77 -4.95
N ASP A 81 28.46 -44.73 -5.60
CA ASP A 81 29.85 -45.00 -5.25
C ASP A 81 30.74 -43.80 -5.55
N ILE A 82 31.75 -43.57 -4.72
CA ILE A 82 32.78 -42.54 -4.93
C ILE A 82 33.70 -42.91 -6.08
N VAL A 83 34.19 -44.13 -6.12
CA VAL A 83 35.20 -44.61 -7.08
C VAL A 83 34.53 -45.56 -8.06
N MET A 84 34.45 -45.17 -9.30
CA MET A 84 33.88 -45.95 -10.39
C MET A 84 34.87 -45.97 -11.60
N GLN A 85 34.87 -47.09 -12.37
CA GLN A 85 35.83 -47.23 -13.50
C GLN A 85 35.71 -46.14 -14.55
N ASP A 86 34.50 -45.62 -14.84
CA ASP A 86 34.21 -44.63 -15.87
C ASP A 86 33.88 -43.24 -15.32
N GLY A 87 34.36 -42.89 -14.11
CA GLY A 87 34.13 -41.56 -13.53
C GLY A 87 34.16 -41.53 -12.00
N ASN A 88 34.06 -40.35 -11.46
CA ASN A 88 34.09 -40.11 -10.02
C ASN A 88 32.68 -39.72 -9.52
N GLY A 89 32.15 -40.43 -8.52
CA GLY A 89 30.87 -40.12 -7.87
C GLY A 89 30.81 -38.67 -7.31
N ILE A 90 31.98 -38.10 -7.00
CA ILE A 90 32.06 -36.69 -6.60
C ILE A 90 31.65 -35.75 -7.74
N ALA A 91 32.03 -36.03 -8.97
CA ALA A 91 31.62 -35.25 -10.13
C ALA A 91 30.09 -35.35 -10.37
N LEU A 92 29.51 -36.51 -10.12
CA LEU A 92 28.05 -36.69 -10.15
C LEU A 92 27.39 -35.86 -9.04
N LEU A 93 27.90 -35.88 -7.81
CA LEU A 93 27.42 -35.10 -6.69
C LEU A 93 27.41 -33.58 -7.00
N GLU A 94 28.54 -33.05 -7.48
CA GLU A 94 28.67 -31.64 -7.83
C GLU A 94 27.66 -31.22 -8.90
N ARG A 95 27.47 -32.07 -9.90
CA ARG A 95 26.52 -31.80 -10.99
C ARG A 95 25.07 -31.88 -10.52
N VAL A 96 24.73 -32.87 -9.67
CA VAL A 96 23.40 -33.00 -9.06
C VAL A 96 23.13 -31.77 -8.16
N HIS A 97 24.10 -31.40 -7.33
CA HIS A 97 23.95 -30.27 -6.41
C HIS A 97 23.75 -28.93 -7.17
N ALA A 98 24.45 -28.73 -8.28
CA ALA A 98 24.30 -27.53 -9.11
C ALA A 98 22.93 -27.42 -9.79
N GLN A 99 22.33 -28.54 -10.23
CA GLN A 99 21.06 -28.55 -10.96
C GLN A 99 19.83 -28.78 -10.07
N GLN A 100 19.99 -29.60 -9.02
CA GLN A 100 18.94 -30.02 -8.11
C GLN A 100 19.43 -29.91 -6.64
N PRO A 101 19.61 -28.71 -6.06
CA PRO A 101 20.22 -28.51 -4.75
C PRO A 101 19.50 -29.24 -3.60
N HIS A 102 18.24 -29.58 -3.80
CA HIS A 102 17.40 -30.24 -2.80
C HIS A 102 17.35 -31.80 -2.98
N LEU A 103 18.02 -32.34 -3.98
CA LEU A 103 18.10 -33.75 -4.17
C LEU A 103 19.26 -34.34 -3.32
N PRO A 104 18.97 -35.09 -2.24
CA PRO A 104 20.01 -35.65 -1.40
C PRO A 104 20.82 -36.67 -2.16
N VAL A 105 22.14 -36.62 -1.99
CA VAL A 105 23.09 -37.58 -2.53
C VAL A 105 23.80 -38.22 -1.34
N VAL A 106 23.72 -39.54 -1.23
CA VAL A 106 24.46 -40.37 -0.25
C VAL A 106 25.61 -41.04 -0.96
N MET A 107 26.81 -40.83 -0.44
CA MET A 107 28.01 -41.42 -1.02
C MET A 107 28.23 -42.82 -0.43
N VAL A 108 28.60 -43.78 -1.26
CA VAL A 108 29.00 -45.11 -0.81
C VAL A 108 30.52 -45.25 -1.04
N THR A 109 31.29 -45.71 -0.05
CA THR A 109 32.75 -45.70 -0.13
C THR A 109 33.40 -46.86 0.62
N ALA A 110 34.60 -47.29 0.24
CA ALA A 110 35.39 -48.26 0.95
C ALA A 110 36.07 -47.64 2.18
N ILE A 111 36.37 -48.47 3.22
CA ILE A 111 36.95 -48.04 4.52
C ILE A 111 38.24 -47.23 4.38
N HIS A 112 39.00 -47.42 3.29
CA HIS A 112 40.28 -46.74 3.10
C HIS A 112 40.15 -45.26 2.64
N ASP A 113 38.95 -44.78 2.30
CA ASP A 113 38.72 -43.48 1.66
C ASP A 113 38.01 -42.45 2.56
N ILE A 114 38.23 -42.52 3.90
CA ILE A 114 37.59 -41.64 4.87
C ILE A 114 37.84 -40.13 4.54
N SER A 115 39.04 -39.78 4.05
CA SER A 115 39.36 -38.43 3.63
C SER A 115 38.49 -37.97 2.47
N VAL A 116 38.18 -38.86 1.53
CA VAL A 116 37.31 -38.57 0.38
C VAL A 116 35.84 -38.48 0.81
N ALA A 117 35.42 -39.30 1.79
CA ALA A 117 34.09 -39.18 2.39
C ALA A 117 33.88 -37.78 3.05
N ILE A 118 34.89 -37.31 3.82
CA ILE A 118 34.85 -35.94 4.42
C ILE A 118 34.81 -34.86 3.33
N ASP A 119 35.57 -35.03 2.26
CA ASP A 119 35.58 -34.05 1.16
C ASP A 119 34.22 -34.03 0.44
N SER A 120 33.59 -35.17 0.23
CA SER A 120 32.26 -35.26 -0.35
C SER A 120 31.17 -34.54 0.49
N MET A 121 31.24 -34.65 1.83
CA MET A 121 30.37 -33.92 2.74
C MET A 121 30.53 -32.38 2.59
N ARG A 122 31.79 -31.91 2.45
CA ARG A 122 32.06 -30.50 2.19
C ARG A 122 31.53 -29.98 0.84
N ARG A 123 31.39 -30.89 -0.14
CA ARG A 123 30.84 -30.60 -1.48
C ARG A 123 29.34 -30.75 -1.57
N GLY A 124 28.64 -31.02 -0.46
CA GLY A 124 27.19 -31.04 -0.38
C GLY A 124 26.56 -32.43 -0.42
N ALA A 125 27.32 -33.53 -0.19
CA ALA A 125 26.73 -34.81 0.08
C ALA A 125 25.87 -34.75 1.35
N TYR A 126 24.72 -35.43 1.33
CA TYR A 126 23.84 -35.52 2.50
C TYR A 126 24.44 -36.39 3.60
N ASP A 127 24.98 -37.56 3.24
CA ASP A 127 25.59 -38.53 4.16
C ASP A 127 26.52 -39.48 3.38
N TYR A 128 27.20 -40.36 4.08
CA TYR A 128 28.00 -41.44 3.47
C TYR A 128 27.79 -42.79 4.14
N LEU A 129 28.03 -43.85 3.38
CA LEU A 129 27.98 -45.25 3.83
C LEU A 129 29.30 -45.92 3.56
N LEU A 130 29.92 -46.49 4.61
CA LEU A 130 31.19 -47.23 4.49
C LEU A 130 30.94 -48.71 4.14
N LYS A 131 31.54 -49.19 3.06
CA LYS A 131 31.51 -50.63 2.67
C LYS A 131 32.56 -51.41 3.55
N PRO A 132 32.19 -52.60 4.10
CA PRO A 132 30.87 -53.24 4.10
C PRO A 132 29.91 -52.59 5.11
N PHE A 133 28.67 -52.40 4.75
CA PHE A 133 27.63 -51.83 5.61
C PHE A 133 26.53 -52.84 5.91
N GLU A 134 25.90 -52.69 7.06
CA GLU A 134 24.75 -53.48 7.47
C GLU A 134 23.49 -52.93 6.81
N ARG A 135 22.51 -53.86 6.62
CA ARG A 135 21.22 -53.52 5.99
C ARG A 135 20.48 -52.41 6.74
N GLU A 136 20.50 -52.45 8.06
CA GLU A 136 19.85 -51.48 8.94
C GLU A 136 20.45 -50.07 8.76
N HIS A 137 21.77 -50.01 8.59
CA HIS A 137 22.47 -48.74 8.36
C HIS A 137 22.11 -48.12 7.02
N LEU A 138 22.09 -48.90 5.93
CA LEU A 138 21.64 -48.45 4.60
C LEU A 138 20.21 -47.92 4.67
N VAL A 139 19.26 -48.69 5.21
CA VAL A 139 17.85 -48.29 5.30
C VAL A 139 17.67 -47.03 6.15
N GLY A 140 18.33 -46.94 7.29
CA GLY A 140 18.27 -45.81 8.18
C GLY A 140 18.80 -44.52 7.53
N THR A 141 19.93 -44.59 6.79
CA THR A 141 20.50 -43.46 6.06
C THR A 141 19.57 -42.96 4.95
N VAL A 142 19.01 -43.90 4.16
CA VAL A 142 18.05 -43.59 3.11
C VAL A 142 16.80 -42.93 3.68
N GLN A 143 16.27 -43.44 4.77
CA GLN A 143 15.08 -42.91 5.42
C GLN A 143 15.34 -41.44 5.89
N ARG A 144 16.43 -41.20 6.61
CA ARG A 144 16.79 -39.82 7.06
C ARG A 144 16.96 -38.87 5.90
N ALA A 145 17.59 -39.29 4.80
CA ALA A 145 17.78 -38.47 3.62
C ALA A 145 16.45 -38.07 2.96
N LEU A 146 15.51 -39.03 2.86
CA LEU A 146 14.17 -38.78 2.32
C LEU A 146 13.33 -37.89 3.23
N GLU A 147 13.38 -38.09 4.55
CA GLU A 147 12.72 -37.20 5.54
C GLU A 147 13.25 -35.79 5.47
N HIS A 148 14.56 -35.60 5.38
CA HIS A 148 15.18 -34.31 5.21
C HIS A 148 14.71 -33.59 3.94
N ARG A 149 14.72 -34.29 2.80
CA ARG A 149 14.22 -33.73 1.54
C ARG A 149 12.76 -33.31 1.64
N GLN A 150 11.93 -34.15 2.25
CA GLN A 150 10.51 -33.84 2.43
C GLN A 150 10.33 -32.59 3.28
N ALA A 151 11.05 -32.47 4.40
CA ALA A 151 10.97 -31.26 5.25
C ALA A 151 11.38 -29.99 4.51
N LEU A 152 12.42 -30.06 3.67
CA LEU A 152 12.83 -28.92 2.83
C LEU A 152 11.76 -28.54 1.81
N GLN A 153 11.14 -29.52 1.14
CA GLN A 153 10.08 -29.27 0.17
C GLN A 153 8.82 -28.68 0.83
N GLU A 154 8.43 -29.19 1.99
CA GLU A 154 7.30 -28.67 2.76
C GLU A 154 7.58 -27.22 3.23
N SER A 155 8.78 -26.95 3.73
CA SER A 155 9.19 -25.60 4.13
C SER A 155 9.16 -24.61 2.96
N HIS A 156 9.70 -25.01 1.81
CA HIS A 156 9.71 -24.16 0.63
C HIS A 156 8.29 -23.86 0.09
N SER A 157 7.45 -24.90 0.03
CA SER A 157 6.05 -24.74 -0.41
C SER A 157 5.24 -23.84 0.56
N TYR A 158 5.48 -23.99 1.86
CA TYR A 158 4.86 -23.14 2.88
C TYR A 158 5.30 -21.67 2.73
N GLN A 159 6.60 -21.44 2.52
CA GLN A 159 7.12 -20.09 2.30
C GLN A 159 6.51 -19.44 1.07
N GLN A 160 6.45 -20.15 -0.06
CA GLN A 160 5.83 -19.63 -1.29
C GLN A 160 4.35 -19.30 -1.09
N ASN A 161 3.60 -20.14 -0.39
CA ASN A 161 2.20 -19.89 -0.09
C ASN A 161 2.04 -18.66 0.81
N LEU A 162 2.88 -18.53 1.85
CA LEU A 162 2.86 -17.37 2.74
C LEU A 162 3.13 -16.07 1.98
N GLU A 163 4.12 -16.05 1.09
CA GLU A 163 4.42 -14.88 0.26
C GLU A 163 3.22 -14.49 -0.64
N GLN A 164 2.53 -15.47 -1.23
CA GLN A 164 1.33 -15.21 -2.03
C GLN A 164 0.20 -14.62 -1.18
N VAL A 165 -0.05 -15.18 0.01
CA VAL A 165 -1.07 -14.68 0.93
C VAL A 165 -0.76 -13.25 1.39
N VAL A 166 0.51 -12.99 1.73
CA VAL A 166 0.95 -11.64 2.13
C VAL A 166 0.72 -10.63 0.99
N ARG A 167 1.14 -10.96 -0.24
CA ARG A 167 0.93 -10.08 -1.40
C ARG A 167 -0.56 -9.81 -1.64
N ALA A 168 -1.39 -10.85 -1.63
CA ALA A 168 -2.83 -10.71 -1.84
C ALA A 168 -3.49 -9.82 -0.75
N ARG A 169 -3.13 -10.04 0.52
CA ARG A 169 -3.65 -9.23 1.63
C ARG A 169 -3.19 -7.77 1.59
N THR A 170 -1.94 -7.53 1.21
CA THR A 170 -1.41 -6.16 1.05
C THR A 170 -2.18 -5.40 -0.03
N GLU A 171 -2.46 -6.05 -1.16
CA GLU A 171 -3.23 -5.43 -2.24
C GLU A 171 -4.69 -5.17 -1.84
N MET A 172 -5.34 -6.13 -1.16
CA MET A 172 -6.70 -5.92 -0.64
C MET A 172 -6.76 -4.76 0.38
N LEU A 173 -5.76 -4.66 1.26
CA LEU A 173 -5.68 -3.58 2.23
C LEU A 173 -5.50 -2.21 1.55
N ARG A 174 -4.60 -2.14 0.55
CA ARG A 174 -4.38 -0.92 -0.24
C ARG A 174 -5.69 -0.46 -0.89
N GLN A 175 -6.41 -1.39 -1.54
CA GLN A 175 -7.69 -1.07 -2.19
C GLN A 175 -8.75 -0.61 -1.18
N ALA A 176 -8.86 -1.30 -0.04
CA ALA A 176 -9.81 -0.90 1.00
C ALA A 176 -9.50 0.48 1.59
N MET A 177 -8.22 0.84 1.71
CA MET A 177 -7.83 2.18 2.15
C MET A 177 -8.19 3.25 1.12
N GLU A 178 -7.99 3.00 -0.18
CA GLU A 178 -8.38 3.91 -1.25
C GLU A 178 -9.90 4.10 -1.32
N ASP A 179 -10.66 3.02 -1.21
CA ASP A 179 -12.13 3.07 -1.18
C ASP A 179 -12.64 3.86 0.03
N LEU A 180 -11.98 3.70 1.18
CA LEU A 180 -12.31 4.45 2.40
C LEU A 180 -12.00 5.94 2.26
N GLU A 181 -10.81 6.29 1.72
CA GLU A 181 -10.46 7.69 1.43
C GLU A 181 -11.46 8.33 0.47
N HIS A 182 -11.82 7.62 -0.60
CA HIS A 182 -12.82 8.11 -1.56
C HIS A 182 -14.19 8.33 -0.88
N SER A 183 -14.62 7.40 -0.02
CA SER A 183 -15.88 7.55 0.73
C SER A 183 -15.87 8.78 1.65
N TYR A 184 -14.73 9.07 2.27
CA TYR A 184 -14.59 10.30 3.07
C TYR A 184 -14.69 11.54 2.21
N ASP A 185 -14.00 11.60 1.08
CA ASP A 185 -14.02 12.76 0.20
C ASP A 185 -15.43 13.04 -0.36
N VAL A 186 -16.17 11.99 -0.77
CA VAL A 186 -17.58 12.14 -1.18
C VAL A 186 -18.46 12.65 -0.04
N THR A 187 -18.23 12.18 1.19
CA THR A 187 -18.98 12.66 2.36
C THR A 187 -18.68 14.13 2.64
N LEU A 188 -17.41 14.54 2.54
CA LEU A 188 -17.03 15.95 2.71
C LEU A 188 -17.66 16.83 1.63
N GLU A 189 -17.68 16.38 0.36
CA GLU A 189 -18.36 17.12 -0.72
C GLU A 189 -19.85 17.34 -0.43
N ALA A 190 -20.54 16.31 0.05
CA ALA A 190 -21.96 16.44 0.40
C ALA A 190 -22.18 17.42 1.58
N LEU A 191 -21.27 17.45 2.56
CA LEU A 191 -21.32 18.41 3.67
C LEU A 191 -21.04 19.85 3.20
N GLY A 192 -20.08 20.06 2.33
CA GLY A 192 -19.78 21.39 1.77
C GLY A 192 -20.91 21.90 0.88
N ASP A 193 -21.47 21.06 0.01
CA ASP A 193 -22.64 21.43 -0.79
C ASP A 193 -23.85 21.83 0.10
N ALA A 194 -24.06 21.14 1.24
CA ALA A 194 -25.09 21.51 2.20
C ALA A 194 -24.81 22.86 2.91
N LEU A 195 -23.52 23.15 3.16
CA LEU A 195 -23.10 24.41 3.73
C LEU A 195 -23.31 25.59 2.76
N ASP A 196 -22.90 25.44 1.50
CA ASP A 196 -23.10 26.46 0.45
C ASP A 196 -24.58 26.82 0.30
N LEU A 197 -25.49 25.84 0.45
CA LEU A 197 -26.96 26.09 0.46
C LEU A 197 -27.42 26.90 1.67
N LYS A 198 -26.78 26.76 2.83
CA LYS A 198 -27.14 27.50 4.05
C LYS A 198 -26.68 28.96 4.01
N ASP A 199 -25.46 29.21 3.54
CA ASP A 199 -24.82 30.52 3.62
C ASP A 199 -25.21 31.49 2.49
N SER A 200 -25.99 31.07 1.50
CA SER A 200 -26.31 31.86 0.31
C SER A 200 -25.08 32.38 -0.46
N GLU A 201 -23.95 31.69 -0.31
CA GLU A 201 -22.78 31.89 -1.15
C GLU A 201 -23.06 31.45 -2.60
N THR A 202 -22.23 31.86 -3.53
CA THR A 202 -22.41 31.46 -4.94
C THR A 202 -22.17 29.96 -5.08
N GLU A 203 -23.10 29.26 -5.74
CA GLU A 203 -23.01 27.82 -5.98
C GLU A 203 -21.62 27.42 -6.46
N GLY A 204 -21.02 26.44 -5.77
CA GLY A 204 -19.70 25.91 -6.05
C GLY A 204 -18.54 26.79 -5.61
N HIS A 205 -18.74 27.76 -4.72
CA HIS A 205 -17.66 28.58 -4.13
C HIS A 205 -16.60 27.69 -3.48
N SER A 206 -17.00 26.84 -2.54
CA SER A 206 -16.09 25.94 -1.82
C SER A 206 -15.24 25.09 -2.77
N LYS A 207 -15.83 24.61 -3.88
CA LYS A 207 -15.12 23.82 -4.91
C LYS A 207 -14.10 24.66 -5.67
N ARG A 208 -14.48 25.89 -6.09
CA ARG A 208 -13.56 26.76 -6.83
C ARG A 208 -12.38 27.20 -5.97
N VAL A 209 -12.64 27.66 -4.75
CA VAL A 209 -11.58 28.05 -3.81
C VAL A 209 -10.63 26.89 -3.54
N THR A 210 -11.15 25.68 -3.35
CA THR A 210 -10.32 24.49 -3.16
C THR A 210 -9.42 24.22 -4.37
N ALA A 211 -9.97 24.27 -5.60
CA ALA A 211 -9.19 24.04 -6.81
C ALA A 211 -8.08 25.10 -6.99
N TYR A 212 -8.39 26.37 -6.72
CA TYR A 212 -7.39 27.45 -6.76
C TYR A 212 -6.32 27.26 -5.69
N THR A 213 -6.70 26.84 -4.49
CA THR A 213 -5.79 26.53 -3.39
C THR A 213 -4.84 25.39 -3.76
N ILE A 214 -5.35 24.31 -4.35
CA ILE A 214 -4.55 23.17 -4.82
C ILE A 214 -3.55 23.61 -5.89
N ALA A 215 -3.99 24.40 -6.88
CA ALA A 215 -3.12 24.89 -7.95
C ALA A 215 -1.98 25.76 -7.41
N LEU A 216 -2.28 26.68 -6.46
CA LEU A 216 -1.28 27.49 -5.77
C LEU A 216 -0.31 26.64 -4.94
N ALA A 217 -0.82 25.70 -4.14
CA ALA A 217 -0.01 24.83 -3.30
C ALA A 217 0.98 24.02 -4.13
N ARG A 218 0.56 23.50 -5.29
CA ARG A 218 1.45 22.80 -6.25
C ARG A 218 2.53 23.72 -6.80
N ALA A 219 2.15 24.94 -7.20
CA ALA A 219 3.10 25.91 -7.76
C ALA A 219 4.15 26.35 -6.73
N ILE A 220 3.80 26.33 -5.44
CA ILE A 220 4.72 26.60 -4.33
C ILE A 220 5.65 25.40 -4.08
N GLY A 221 5.25 24.18 -4.45
CA GLY A 221 6.02 22.95 -4.24
C GLY A 221 5.64 22.20 -2.96
N ILE A 222 4.42 22.38 -2.47
CA ILE A 222 3.86 21.61 -1.34
C ILE A 222 3.71 20.15 -1.74
N THR A 223 3.94 19.23 -0.82
CA THR A 223 3.84 17.78 -1.09
C THR A 223 2.40 17.34 -1.33
N PRO A 224 2.15 16.26 -2.11
CA PRO A 224 0.80 15.77 -2.34
C PRO A 224 0.02 15.42 -1.07
N ALA A 225 0.70 14.93 -0.02
CA ALA A 225 0.08 14.61 1.26
C ALA A 225 -0.41 15.88 1.98
N GLU A 226 0.42 16.92 2.04
CA GLU A 226 0.06 18.21 2.62
C GLU A 226 -1.03 18.92 1.80
N ILE A 227 -1.01 18.80 0.46
CA ILE A 227 -2.06 19.34 -0.40
C ILE A 227 -3.42 18.72 -0.09
N LYS A 228 -3.50 17.42 0.22
CA LYS A 228 -4.77 16.80 0.66
C LYS A 228 -5.32 17.46 1.93
N VAL A 229 -4.46 17.71 2.90
CA VAL A 229 -4.85 18.42 4.15
C VAL A 229 -5.33 19.82 3.86
N ILE A 230 -4.57 20.57 3.05
CA ILE A 230 -4.90 21.96 2.66
C ILE A 230 -6.22 22.00 1.89
N ALA A 231 -6.44 21.09 0.96
CA ALA A 231 -7.68 21.01 0.19
C ALA A 231 -8.91 20.76 1.07
N ARG A 232 -8.81 19.83 2.03
CA ARG A 232 -9.88 19.57 3.01
C ARG A 232 -10.17 20.79 3.89
N GLY A 233 -9.11 21.48 4.35
CA GLY A 233 -9.26 22.72 5.12
C GLY A 233 -9.89 23.85 4.31
N ALA A 234 -9.46 24.04 3.06
CA ALA A 234 -10.02 25.02 2.15
C ALA A 234 -11.50 24.75 1.84
N PHE A 235 -11.84 23.49 1.60
CA PHE A 235 -13.21 23.08 1.27
C PHE A 235 -14.18 23.28 2.44
N LEU A 236 -13.71 23.05 3.67
CA LEU A 236 -14.51 23.14 4.89
C LEU A 236 -14.28 24.42 5.68
N HIS A 237 -13.61 25.45 5.10
CA HIS A 237 -13.20 26.64 5.83
C HIS A 237 -14.34 27.29 6.61
N ASP A 238 -15.51 27.29 6.05
CA ASP A 238 -16.72 27.92 6.58
C ASP A 238 -17.66 26.98 7.35
N ILE A 239 -17.26 25.71 7.62
CA ILE A 239 -18.15 24.73 8.28
C ILE A 239 -18.70 25.23 9.64
N GLY A 240 -17.98 26.11 10.31
CA GLY A 240 -18.42 26.72 11.56
C GLY A 240 -19.64 27.64 11.41
N LYS A 241 -19.95 28.11 10.21
CA LYS A 241 -21.18 28.88 9.91
C LYS A 241 -22.46 28.08 10.16
N MET A 242 -22.36 26.74 10.18
CA MET A 242 -23.46 25.86 10.61
C MET A 242 -24.00 26.19 12.00
N ALA A 243 -23.14 26.72 12.88
CA ALA A 243 -23.50 27.06 14.26
C ALA A 243 -23.88 28.55 14.44
N ILE A 244 -23.86 29.35 13.36
CA ILE A 244 -24.26 30.76 13.40
C ILE A 244 -25.79 30.85 13.23
N PRO A 245 -26.50 31.66 14.03
CA PRO A 245 -27.92 31.88 13.88
C PRO A 245 -28.27 32.48 12.50
N ASP A 246 -29.35 31.98 11.87
CA ASP A 246 -29.76 32.44 10.53
C ASP A 246 -30.09 33.92 10.48
N GLU A 247 -30.56 34.51 11.59
CA GLU A 247 -30.83 35.95 11.73
C GLU A 247 -29.58 36.81 11.53
N ILE A 248 -28.41 36.29 11.92
CA ILE A 248 -27.12 36.95 11.74
C ILE A 248 -26.54 36.60 10.37
N LEU A 249 -26.53 35.29 10.03
CA LEU A 249 -25.92 34.80 8.80
C LEU A 249 -26.56 35.38 7.54
N ARG A 250 -27.90 35.50 7.54
CA ARG A 250 -28.70 35.99 6.39
C ARG A 250 -29.21 37.41 6.57
N LYS A 251 -28.64 38.20 7.49
CA LYS A 251 -29.09 39.55 7.74
C LYS A 251 -28.97 40.44 6.54
N PRO A 252 -30.04 41.06 6.03
CA PRO A 252 -29.95 42.04 4.96
C PRO A 252 -29.38 43.36 5.48
N GLY A 253 -28.07 43.59 5.32
CA GLY A 253 -27.41 44.81 5.73
C GLY A 253 -26.15 44.58 6.55
N LYS A 254 -25.65 45.66 7.17
CA LYS A 254 -24.43 45.58 7.98
C LYS A 254 -24.72 44.90 9.33
N LEU A 255 -23.82 44.05 9.78
CA LEU A 255 -23.85 43.47 11.13
C LEU A 255 -23.46 44.52 12.17
N THR A 256 -24.08 44.48 13.38
CA THR A 256 -23.61 45.24 14.54
C THR A 256 -22.27 44.71 15.03
N SER A 257 -21.61 45.41 15.95
CA SER A 257 -20.34 44.94 16.53
C SER A 257 -20.49 43.59 17.22
N GLU A 258 -21.57 43.39 17.96
CA GLU A 258 -21.90 42.15 18.67
C GLU A 258 -22.18 41.01 17.68
N GLU A 259 -22.94 41.26 16.62
CA GLU A 259 -23.20 40.31 15.56
C GLU A 259 -21.94 39.92 14.78
N GLN A 260 -21.00 40.90 14.59
CA GLN A 260 -19.71 40.61 13.98
C GLN A 260 -18.85 39.69 14.84
N GLU A 261 -18.88 39.83 16.18
CA GLU A 261 -18.19 38.93 17.07
C GLU A 261 -18.76 37.49 16.98
N VAL A 262 -20.09 37.36 16.95
CA VAL A 262 -20.75 36.07 16.75
C VAL A 262 -20.37 35.46 15.37
N MET A 263 -20.34 36.28 14.32
CA MET A 263 -19.94 35.84 12.98
C MET A 263 -18.48 35.34 12.96
N ARG A 264 -17.56 36.08 13.60
CA ARG A 264 -16.13 35.72 13.66
C ARG A 264 -15.88 34.43 14.38
N ASP A 265 -16.78 34.00 15.29
CA ASP A 265 -16.67 32.77 16.04
C ASP A 265 -16.79 31.49 15.16
N HIS A 266 -17.21 31.63 13.89
CA HIS A 266 -17.28 30.47 12.97
C HIS A 266 -15.91 29.78 12.80
N CYS A 267 -14.79 30.50 12.82
CA CYS A 267 -13.46 29.93 12.74
C CYS A 267 -13.22 28.98 13.94
N THR A 268 -13.51 29.42 15.15
CA THR A 268 -13.36 28.63 16.39
C THR A 268 -14.32 27.45 16.43
N ARG A 269 -15.57 27.66 16.03
CA ARG A 269 -16.57 26.58 15.98
C ARG A 269 -16.23 25.54 14.95
N GLY A 270 -15.82 25.93 13.76
CA GLY A 270 -15.34 25.02 12.70
C GLY A 270 -14.16 24.18 13.16
N TYR A 271 -13.18 24.82 13.77
CA TYR A 271 -12.03 24.14 14.39
C TYR A 271 -12.46 23.07 15.37
N HIS A 272 -13.33 23.41 16.34
CA HIS A 272 -13.81 22.46 17.35
C HIS A 272 -14.66 21.31 16.78
N MET A 273 -15.33 21.52 15.66
CA MET A 273 -16.05 20.46 14.94
C MET A 273 -15.07 19.48 14.31
N LEU A 274 -14.10 19.99 13.53
CA LEU A 274 -13.22 19.18 12.70
C LEU A 274 -12.12 18.47 13.48
N ARG A 275 -11.55 19.09 14.53
CA ARG A 275 -10.47 18.47 15.33
C ARG A 275 -10.85 17.17 16.02
N LYS A 276 -12.15 16.89 16.17
CA LYS A 276 -12.66 15.62 16.73
C LYS A 276 -12.57 14.46 15.76
N ILE A 277 -12.37 14.76 14.47
CA ILE A 277 -12.30 13.78 13.39
C ILE A 277 -10.83 13.57 13.07
N PRO A 278 -10.23 12.39 13.32
CA PRO A 278 -8.78 12.20 13.23
C PRO A 278 -8.16 12.64 11.90
N PHE A 279 -8.77 12.31 10.77
CA PHE A 279 -8.24 12.64 9.44
C PHE A 279 -8.47 14.10 9.01
N LEU A 280 -9.17 14.90 9.81
CA LEU A 280 -9.41 16.34 9.60
C LEU A 280 -8.70 17.23 10.65
N SER A 281 -8.03 16.65 11.63
CA SER A 281 -7.42 17.41 12.72
C SER A 281 -6.40 18.44 12.25
N GLU A 282 -5.58 18.11 11.23
CA GLU A 282 -4.63 19.05 10.63
C GLU A 282 -5.34 20.08 9.73
N ALA A 283 -6.37 19.68 9.01
CA ALA A 283 -7.20 20.59 8.21
C ALA A 283 -7.94 21.62 9.08
N ALA A 284 -8.28 21.26 10.32
CA ALA A 284 -8.91 22.16 11.28
C ALA A 284 -8.07 23.39 11.60
N GLU A 285 -6.74 23.29 11.59
CA GLU A 285 -5.85 24.44 11.80
C GLU A 285 -6.00 25.50 10.68
N ILE A 286 -6.25 25.05 9.44
CA ILE A 286 -6.51 25.92 8.32
C ILE A 286 -7.86 26.61 8.50
N VAL A 287 -8.89 25.85 8.89
CA VAL A 287 -10.23 26.39 9.20
C VAL A 287 -10.19 27.40 10.36
N PHE A 288 -9.33 27.18 11.34
CA PHE A 288 -9.14 28.13 12.44
C PHE A 288 -8.53 29.43 11.97
N SER A 289 -7.53 29.37 11.06
CA SER A 289 -6.65 30.48 10.71
C SER A 289 -6.97 31.14 9.36
N HIS A 290 -8.04 30.73 8.67
CA HIS A 290 -8.31 31.20 7.30
C HIS A 290 -8.66 32.70 7.21
N GLN A 291 -9.03 33.32 8.32
CA GLN A 291 -9.30 34.76 8.43
C GLN A 291 -8.14 35.57 9.04
N GLU A 292 -6.98 34.92 9.23
CA GLU A 292 -5.79 35.62 9.68
C GLU A 292 -5.22 36.49 8.53
N HIS A 293 -4.66 37.64 8.88
CA HIS A 293 -3.95 38.53 7.95
C HIS A 293 -2.45 38.47 8.21
N TYR A 294 -1.64 38.53 7.17
CA TYR A 294 -0.20 38.40 7.26
C TYR A 294 0.45 39.44 8.21
N ASP A 295 -0.14 40.63 8.34
CA ASP A 295 0.28 41.71 9.24
C ASP A 295 -0.22 41.57 10.70
N GLY A 296 -1.02 40.52 11.01
CA GLY A 296 -1.64 40.32 12.33
C GLY A 296 -2.95 41.12 12.53
N GLY A 297 -3.49 41.74 11.49
CA GLY A 297 -4.78 42.43 11.54
C GLY A 297 -6.00 41.51 11.46
N GLY A 298 -5.80 40.20 11.27
CA GLY A 298 -6.85 39.20 11.15
C GLY A 298 -7.44 38.72 12.47
N TYR A 299 -8.12 37.58 12.42
CA TYR A 299 -8.72 36.90 13.57
C TYR A 299 -8.73 35.38 13.34
N PRO A 300 -8.90 34.55 14.38
CA PRO A 300 -9.22 34.82 15.77
C PRO A 300 -7.99 35.12 16.66
N SER A 301 -6.79 34.63 16.29
CA SER A 301 -5.60 34.64 17.16
C SER A 301 -4.65 35.82 16.87
N ARG A 302 -4.86 36.53 15.79
CA ARG A 302 -4.00 37.63 15.29
C ARG A 302 -2.57 37.17 15.05
N LEU A 303 -2.44 35.99 14.45
CA LEU A 303 -1.16 35.43 14.04
C LEU A 303 -0.49 36.31 13.00
N GLN A 304 0.86 36.34 12.98
CA GLN A 304 1.60 37.23 12.11
C GLN A 304 2.63 36.45 11.27
N GLY A 305 2.72 36.76 9.99
CA GLY A 305 3.74 36.22 9.11
C GLY A 305 3.75 34.69 9.05
N GLY A 306 4.88 34.10 9.40
CA GLY A 306 5.08 32.64 9.39
C GLY A 306 4.36 31.86 10.50
N GLU A 307 3.77 32.53 11.49
CA GLU A 307 2.93 31.88 12.50
C GLU A 307 1.62 31.35 11.91
N ILE A 308 1.16 31.96 10.82
CA ILE A 308 -0.03 31.52 10.10
C ILE A 308 0.32 30.23 9.33
N PRO A 309 -0.46 29.13 9.49
CA PRO A 309 -0.23 27.92 8.72
C PRO A 309 -0.15 28.20 7.22
N ILE A 310 0.79 27.57 6.52
CA ILE A 310 1.00 27.81 5.08
C ILE A 310 -0.28 27.57 4.27
N GLY A 311 -1.08 26.55 4.62
CA GLY A 311 -2.36 26.28 3.97
C GLY A 311 -3.35 27.44 4.09
N ALA A 312 -3.41 28.11 5.24
CA ALA A 312 -4.27 29.28 5.46
C ALA A 312 -3.77 30.50 4.66
N ARG A 313 -2.45 30.70 4.57
CA ARG A 313 -1.86 31.79 3.73
C ARG A 313 -2.15 31.58 2.25
N ILE A 314 -2.08 30.34 1.76
CA ILE A 314 -2.42 29.98 0.36
C ILE A 314 -3.92 30.18 0.13
N PHE A 315 -4.75 29.67 1.05
CA PHE A 315 -6.21 29.76 1.00
C PHE A 315 -6.67 31.23 0.89
N ALA A 316 -6.12 32.15 1.70
CA ALA A 316 -6.51 33.56 1.71
C ALA A 316 -6.40 34.22 0.32
N VAL A 317 -5.37 33.87 -0.45
CA VAL A 317 -5.20 34.35 -1.84
C VAL A 317 -6.26 33.75 -2.76
N ALA A 318 -6.50 32.41 -2.65
CA ALA A 318 -7.46 31.67 -3.47
C ALA A 318 -8.91 32.14 -3.20
N ASP A 319 -9.27 32.31 -1.94
CA ASP A 319 -10.60 32.82 -1.55
C ASP A 319 -10.83 34.25 -2.07
N THR A 320 -9.86 35.15 -1.92
CA THR A 320 -9.95 36.50 -2.46
C THR A 320 -10.06 36.50 -3.99
N LEU A 321 -9.35 35.60 -4.68
CA LEU A 321 -9.46 35.42 -6.12
C LEU A 321 -10.90 35.07 -6.51
N ASP A 322 -11.50 34.05 -5.86
CA ASP A 322 -12.90 33.68 -6.14
C ASP A 322 -13.86 34.80 -5.74
N ALA A 323 -13.66 35.41 -4.57
CA ALA A 323 -14.51 36.49 -4.11
C ALA A 323 -14.57 37.66 -5.07
N ILE A 324 -13.46 38.06 -5.71
CA ILE A 324 -13.40 39.17 -6.66
C ILE A 324 -13.98 38.77 -8.01
N THR A 325 -13.76 37.57 -8.45
CA THR A 325 -14.12 37.09 -9.80
C THR A 325 -15.48 36.42 -9.90
N SER A 326 -16.22 36.27 -8.79
CA SER A 326 -17.57 35.70 -8.75
C SER A 326 -18.62 36.79 -8.52
N ASP A 327 -19.85 36.57 -9.07
CA ASP A 327 -20.99 37.44 -8.77
C ASP A 327 -21.41 37.24 -7.31
N ARG A 328 -21.65 38.33 -6.60
CA ARG A 328 -22.21 38.33 -5.23
C ARG A 328 -23.52 39.17 -5.23
N PRO A 329 -24.42 38.97 -4.27
CA PRO A 329 -25.72 39.65 -4.26
C PRO A 329 -25.63 41.20 -4.42
N TYR A 330 -24.51 41.74 -3.95
CA TYR A 330 -24.31 43.20 -3.94
C TYR A 330 -23.24 43.70 -4.90
N ARG A 331 -22.57 42.80 -5.67
CA ARG A 331 -21.44 43.15 -6.54
C ARG A 331 -21.27 42.16 -7.69
N LYS A 332 -21.17 42.69 -8.92
CA LYS A 332 -20.81 41.90 -10.10
C LYS A 332 -19.37 41.45 -10.07
N ALA A 333 -19.13 40.30 -10.69
CA ALA A 333 -17.80 39.74 -10.90
C ALA A 333 -16.89 40.77 -11.61
N ARG A 334 -15.62 40.76 -11.20
CA ARG A 334 -14.56 41.56 -11.86
C ARG A 334 -13.61 40.58 -12.61
N SER A 335 -12.76 41.17 -13.47
CA SER A 335 -11.79 40.35 -14.22
C SER A 335 -10.72 39.76 -13.31
N PHE A 336 -10.06 38.69 -13.78
CA PHE A 336 -8.90 38.12 -13.10
C PHE A 336 -7.75 39.16 -12.97
N ASP A 337 -7.57 40.04 -13.95
CA ASP A 337 -6.57 41.12 -13.85
C ASP A 337 -6.89 42.09 -12.70
N ALA A 338 -8.15 42.39 -12.49
CA ALA A 338 -8.57 43.21 -11.35
C ALA A 338 -8.33 42.51 -10.01
N ALA A 339 -8.51 41.19 -9.96
CA ALA A 339 -8.18 40.39 -8.78
C ALA A 339 -6.67 40.36 -8.52
N ARG A 340 -5.86 40.19 -9.56
CA ARG A 340 -4.38 40.23 -9.45
C ARG A 340 -3.88 41.56 -8.92
N ALA A 341 -4.42 42.68 -9.43
CA ALA A 341 -4.05 43.99 -8.97
C ALA A 341 -4.38 44.21 -7.48
N GLU A 342 -5.54 43.73 -7.03
CA GLU A 342 -5.95 43.87 -5.63
C GLU A 342 -5.14 42.98 -4.70
N ILE A 343 -4.89 41.69 -5.09
CA ILE A 343 -4.06 40.76 -4.32
C ILE A 343 -2.63 41.32 -4.20
N LEU A 344 -2.06 41.83 -5.29
CA LEU A 344 -0.75 42.50 -5.25
C LEU A 344 -0.75 43.71 -4.32
N ARG A 345 -1.78 44.58 -4.36
CA ARG A 345 -1.90 45.74 -3.51
C ARG A 345 -1.91 45.42 -2.02
N CYS A 346 -2.51 44.26 -1.65
CA CYS A 346 -2.61 43.83 -0.26
C CYS A 346 -1.47 42.84 0.15
N SER A 347 -0.44 42.68 -0.68
CA SER A 347 0.76 41.92 -0.35
C SER A 347 1.49 42.50 0.85
N GLY A 348 1.88 41.68 1.81
CA GLY A 348 2.54 42.11 3.06
C GLY A 348 1.59 42.63 4.14
N THR A 349 0.30 42.82 3.81
CA THR A 349 -0.74 43.21 4.78
C THR A 349 -1.70 42.02 4.99
N GLN A 350 -2.61 41.80 4.07
CA GLN A 350 -3.54 40.67 4.14
C GLN A 350 -2.86 39.38 3.69
N PHE A 351 -2.01 39.42 2.66
CA PHE A 351 -1.45 38.23 2.02
C PHE A 351 0.05 38.08 2.23
N ASP A 352 0.50 36.83 2.30
CA ASP A 352 1.93 36.47 2.31
C ASP A 352 2.59 36.89 0.98
N PRO A 353 3.62 37.75 0.99
CA PRO A 353 4.34 38.18 -0.21
C PRO A 353 4.89 37.01 -1.04
N ALA A 354 5.34 35.91 -0.38
CA ALA A 354 5.87 34.73 -1.07
C ALA A 354 4.78 34.00 -1.85
N VAL A 355 3.59 33.86 -1.26
CA VAL A 355 2.43 33.26 -1.95
C VAL A 355 1.96 34.16 -3.11
N VAL A 356 1.91 35.46 -2.90
CA VAL A 356 1.53 36.43 -3.95
C VAL A 356 2.51 36.41 -5.12
N GLU A 357 3.82 36.28 -4.86
CA GLU A 357 4.82 36.17 -5.92
C GLU A 357 4.57 34.97 -6.82
N VAL A 358 4.28 33.79 -6.24
CA VAL A 358 3.95 32.59 -6.99
C VAL A 358 2.63 32.73 -7.73
N PHE A 359 1.59 33.25 -7.08
CA PHE A 359 0.29 33.53 -7.69
C PHE A 359 0.42 34.42 -8.96
N LEU A 360 1.23 35.46 -8.92
CA LEU A 360 1.46 36.34 -10.06
C LEU A 360 2.18 35.68 -11.24
N LYS A 361 2.90 34.58 -11.04
CA LYS A 361 3.54 33.82 -12.10
C LYS A 361 2.58 32.86 -12.82
N ILE A 362 1.45 32.52 -12.22
CA ILE A 362 0.44 31.63 -12.81
C ILE A 362 -0.39 32.42 -13.84
N PRO A 363 -0.55 31.93 -15.08
CA PRO A 363 -1.33 32.60 -16.11
C PRO A 363 -2.84 32.60 -15.80
N ASN A 364 -3.56 33.61 -16.26
CA ASN A 364 -5.01 33.74 -16.04
C ASN A 364 -5.80 32.58 -16.69
N GLU A 365 -5.26 32.03 -17.77
CA GLU A 365 -5.85 30.91 -18.51
C GLU A 365 -6.11 29.71 -17.59
N LEU A 366 -5.20 29.41 -16.66
CA LEU A 366 -5.39 28.33 -15.69
C LEU A 366 -6.59 28.57 -14.78
N TRP A 367 -6.77 29.81 -14.30
CA TRP A 367 -7.91 30.14 -13.45
C TRP A 367 -9.25 30.06 -14.20
N HIS A 368 -9.26 30.43 -15.48
CA HIS A 368 -10.40 30.27 -16.37
C HIS A 368 -10.74 28.80 -16.61
N GLU A 369 -9.73 27.97 -16.86
CA GLU A 369 -9.89 26.53 -17.06
C GLU A 369 -10.50 25.88 -15.81
N LEU A 370 -9.87 26.05 -14.65
CA LEU A 370 -10.36 25.50 -13.37
C LEU A 370 -11.80 25.94 -13.08
N ARG A 371 -12.13 27.21 -13.33
CA ARG A 371 -13.51 27.70 -13.16
C ARG A 371 -14.48 27.01 -14.10
N SER A 372 -14.15 26.86 -15.38
CA SER A 372 -15.01 26.26 -16.37
C SER A 372 -15.28 24.77 -16.09
N GLU A 373 -14.29 24.05 -15.58
CA GLU A 373 -14.43 22.65 -15.19
C GLU A 373 -15.39 22.45 -14.02
N ILE A 374 -15.35 23.38 -13.04
CA ILE A 374 -16.21 23.28 -11.83
C ILE A 374 -17.64 23.72 -12.13
N THR A 375 -17.83 24.75 -12.97
CA THR A 375 -19.18 25.27 -13.30
C THR A 375 -19.85 24.51 -14.45
N GLY A 376 -19.12 23.70 -15.23
CA GLY A 376 -19.63 22.92 -16.33
C GLY A 376 -20.50 21.72 -15.89
N GLN A 377 -21.50 21.34 -16.73
CA GLN A 377 -22.37 20.17 -16.46
C GLN A 377 -21.65 18.81 -16.50
N ASN A 378 -20.44 18.76 -17.04
CA ASN A 378 -19.57 17.57 -17.08
C ASN A 378 -18.50 17.67 -16.00
N ARG A 379 -18.86 17.38 -14.76
CA ARG A 379 -17.89 17.21 -13.67
C ARG A 379 -17.03 15.98 -13.93
N ARG A 380 -15.81 16.18 -14.43
CA ARG A 380 -14.85 15.08 -14.67
C ARG A 380 -14.06 14.69 -13.43
N PHE A 381 -14.06 15.54 -12.37
CA PHE A 381 -13.16 15.36 -11.22
C PHE A 381 -13.88 15.52 -9.89
N SER A 382 -13.51 14.71 -8.90
CA SER A 382 -13.79 14.98 -7.49
C SER A 382 -13.03 16.24 -7.04
N THR A 383 -13.61 17.01 -6.12
CA THR A 383 -13.00 18.23 -5.56
C THR A 383 -11.61 17.98 -4.97
N PHE A 384 -11.36 16.75 -4.50
CA PHE A 384 -10.10 16.35 -3.88
C PHE A 384 -9.19 15.54 -4.81
N ASP A 385 -9.54 15.41 -6.10
CA ASP A 385 -8.70 14.72 -7.07
C ASP A 385 -7.49 15.57 -7.47
N ILE A 386 -6.49 15.51 -6.60
CA ILE A 386 -5.23 16.24 -6.75
C ILE A 386 -4.50 15.86 -8.04
N ALA A 387 -4.63 14.61 -8.50
CA ALA A 387 -3.90 14.11 -9.67
C ALA A 387 -4.31 14.79 -10.97
N HIS A 388 -5.58 15.18 -11.09
CA HIS A 388 -6.16 15.75 -12.30
C HIS A 388 -6.28 17.27 -12.30
N THR A 389 -5.98 17.94 -11.17
CA THR A 389 -5.93 19.42 -11.18
C THR A 389 -4.79 19.88 -12.10
N PRO A 390 -5.01 20.76 -13.08
CA PRO A 390 -3.97 21.26 -13.98
C PRO A 390 -2.76 21.79 -13.21
N VAL A 391 -1.57 21.38 -13.67
CA VAL A 391 -0.32 21.86 -13.08
C VAL A 391 0.07 23.15 -13.78
N PRO A 392 0.39 24.26 -13.06
CA PRO A 392 0.94 25.44 -13.68
C PRO A 392 2.16 25.07 -14.54
N PRO A 393 2.37 25.70 -15.72
CA PRO A 393 3.53 25.43 -16.54
C PRO A 393 4.81 25.59 -15.71
N GLY A 394 5.62 24.54 -15.68
CA GLY A 394 6.80 24.42 -14.84
C GLY A 394 7.82 25.53 -15.09
N ARG A 395 8.71 25.69 -14.11
CA ARG A 395 9.86 26.60 -14.13
C ARG A 395 10.78 26.36 -15.32
#